data_7a70d6587f87e194c609e915c9c12386
#
_entry.id   7a70d6587f87e194c609e915c9c12386
#
_cell.length_a   1.000
_cell.length_b   1.000
_cell.length_c   1.000
_cell.angle_alpha   90.00
_cell.angle_beta   90.00
_cell.angle_gamma   90.00
#
_symmetry.space_group_name_H-M   'P 1'
#
loop_
_entity.id
_entity.type
_entity.pdbx_description
1 polymer ?
#
loop_
_entity_poly.entity_id
_entity_poly.type
_entity_poly.pdbx_seq_one_letter_code
_entity_poly.pdbx_strand_id
1 'polypeptide(L)'
;MQFNYTIRNPQMLRTFLQEQGYSKNTISAIKHNGALIVNGQTETVRKQLQKDDKVEVHLAQETASHNLIPFEKTLNILYEDEYLLIVSKEAYQNCAPSREHKHFSLAEQILGYFKQSRQNIVPHIVTRIDRNTSGIVVVAKHGFLHHLMANIHIDKTYLCVCFGEMKAHGIIDAPIARDPASIITRQVNPHGKQAITKYRRLDYISNYSLCEITLLTGRTHQIRVHFQHIGHPIVGDDLYGGGHSCYKHQLLRCFKISFMHPILSLIHI
;
A
#
# COMPACT_ATOMS: atom_id res chain seq x y z
N MET A 1 1.30 19.99 -7.05
CA MET A 1 0.44 19.83 -5.85
C MET A 1 0.78 20.93 -4.86
N GLN A 2 -0.24 21.59 -4.30
CA GLN A 2 -0.08 22.75 -3.41
C GLN A 2 -0.88 22.54 -2.14
N PHE A 3 -0.35 23.03 -1.00
CA PHE A 3 -1.02 23.02 0.30
C PHE A 3 -1.03 24.42 0.88
N ASN A 4 -2.17 24.81 1.45
CA ASN A 4 -2.39 26.14 2.03
C ASN A 4 -2.68 26.02 3.53
N TYR A 5 -2.02 26.85 4.32
CA TYR A 5 -2.14 26.86 5.78
C TYR A 5 -2.33 28.27 6.30
N THR A 6 -3.01 28.38 7.43
CA THR A 6 -3.07 29.60 8.23
C THR A 6 -2.40 29.32 9.57
N ILE A 7 -1.43 30.14 9.93
CA ILE A 7 -0.62 29.94 11.12
C ILE A 7 -1.41 30.36 12.36
N ARG A 8 -1.44 29.46 13.35
CA ARG A 8 -2.14 29.72 14.64
C ARG A 8 -1.19 30.29 15.69
N ASN A 9 0.02 29.77 15.77
CA ASN A 9 1.01 30.14 16.75
C ASN A 9 2.32 30.55 16.06
N PRO A 10 3.00 31.62 16.54
CA PRO A 10 4.29 32.02 16.01
C PRO A 10 5.34 30.90 16.13
N GLN A 11 6.03 30.59 15.04
CA GLN A 11 7.08 29.57 15.01
C GLN A 11 7.92 29.68 13.73
N MET A 12 9.07 28.98 13.70
CA MET A 12 9.87 28.93 12.49
C MET A 12 9.18 28.09 11.40
N LEU A 13 9.22 28.54 10.15
CA LEU A 13 8.59 27.80 9.03
C LEU A 13 9.10 26.34 8.92
N ARG A 14 10.37 26.08 9.20
CA ARG A 14 10.91 24.71 9.24
C ARG A 14 10.20 23.82 10.26
N THR A 15 10.01 24.34 11.48
CA THR A 15 9.33 23.62 12.58
C THR A 15 7.89 23.33 12.18
N PHE A 16 7.19 24.34 11.69
CA PHE A 16 5.83 24.19 11.17
C PHE A 16 5.73 23.09 10.11
N LEU A 17 6.60 23.10 9.10
CA LEU A 17 6.57 22.07 8.05
C LEU A 17 6.80 20.66 8.62
N GLN A 18 7.70 20.50 9.58
CA GLN A 18 7.95 19.22 10.23
C GLN A 18 6.71 18.73 11.02
N GLU A 19 6.02 19.62 11.73
CA GLU A 19 4.76 19.33 12.42
C GLU A 19 3.64 18.94 11.44
N GLN A 20 3.63 19.51 10.23
CA GLN A 20 2.71 19.13 9.16
C GLN A 20 3.14 17.82 8.42
N GLY A 21 4.15 17.11 8.92
CA GLY A 21 4.58 15.83 8.36
C GLY A 21 5.54 15.93 7.16
N TYR A 22 6.08 17.12 6.85
CA TYR A 22 7.10 17.25 5.80
C TYR A 22 8.42 16.68 6.27
N SER A 23 8.88 15.59 5.66
CA SER A 23 10.18 14.98 5.95
C SER A 23 11.34 15.92 5.57
N LYS A 24 12.53 15.69 6.14
CA LYS A 24 13.73 16.44 5.76
C LYS A 24 13.99 16.38 4.25
N ASN A 25 13.76 15.22 3.63
CA ASN A 25 13.94 15.03 2.18
C ASN A 25 12.89 15.83 1.39
N THR A 26 11.63 15.81 1.81
CA THR A 26 10.56 16.59 1.18
C THR A 26 10.87 18.09 1.25
N ILE A 27 11.27 18.59 2.44
CA ILE A 27 11.66 19.99 2.61
C ILE A 27 12.87 20.35 1.72
N SER A 28 13.85 19.45 1.60
CA SER A 28 15.00 19.65 0.71
C SER A 28 14.56 19.72 -0.76
N ALA A 29 13.69 18.83 -1.20
CA ALA A 29 13.15 18.84 -2.56
C ALA A 29 12.38 20.13 -2.87
N ILE A 30 11.53 20.61 -1.94
CA ILE A 30 10.79 21.86 -2.09
C ILE A 30 11.73 23.04 -2.29
N LYS A 31 12.85 23.11 -1.56
CA LYS A 31 13.84 24.20 -1.72
C LYS A 31 14.49 24.23 -3.10
N HIS A 32 14.63 23.09 -3.75
CA HIS A 32 15.32 22.98 -5.05
C HIS A 32 14.36 23.13 -6.24
N ASN A 33 13.16 22.57 -6.14
CA ASN A 33 12.23 22.47 -7.28
C ASN A 33 10.75 22.63 -6.84
N GLY A 34 10.50 23.34 -5.77
CA GLY A 34 9.19 23.73 -5.27
C GLY A 34 9.21 25.19 -4.85
N ALA A 35 8.24 25.60 -4.02
CA ALA A 35 8.21 26.95 -3.43
C ALA A 35 7.61 26.94 -2.03
N LEU A 36 8.08 27.85 -1.20
CA LEU A 36 7.48 28.23 0.09
C LEU A 36 7.10 29.69 -0.02
N ILE A 37 5.81 30.00 0.11
CA ILE A 37 5.28 31.36 -0.03
C ILE A 37 4.60 31.72 1.30
N VAL A 38 4.94 32.89 1.85
CA VAL A 38 4.31 33.42 3.06
C VAL A 38 3.77 34.78 2.72
N ASN A 39 2.45 34.97 2.87
CA ASN A 39 1.73 36.20 2.53
C ASN A 39 2.05 36.71 1.11
N GLY A 40 2.13 35.81 0.14
CA GLY A 40 2.41 36.10 -1.26
C GLY A 40 3.90 36.32 -1.61
N GLN A 41 4.82 36.20 -0.64
CA GLN A 41 6.26 36.37 -0.86
C GLN A 41 7.00 35.04 -0.72
N THR A 42 7.91 34.74 -1.64
CA THR A 42 8.77 33.54 -1.56
C THR A 42 9.72 33.68 -0.38
N GLU A 43 9.74 32.66 0.48
CA GLU A 43 10.49 32.66 1.72
C GLU A 43 11.35 31.41 1.88
N THR A 44 12.32 31.51 2.79
CA THR A 44 13.15 30.35 3.16
C THR A 44 12.57 29.66 4.39
N VAL A 45 12.97 28.42 4.63
CA VAL A 45 12.59 27.64 5.84
C VAL A 45 12.99 28.32 7.17
N ARG A 46 13.82 29.38 7.14
CA ARG A 46 14.26 30.15 8.31
C ARG A 46 13.29 31.28 8.66
N LYS A 47 12.27 31.55 7.83
CA LYS A 47 11.24 32.57 8.11
C LYS A 47 10.61 32.32 9.47
N GLN A 48 10.55 33.35 10.28
CA GLN A 48 9.75 33.38 11.51
C GLN A 48 8.31 33.71 11.11
N LEU A 49 7.43 32.76 11.33
CA LEU A 49 5.99 32.90 11.08
C LEU A 49 5.33 33.62 12.26
N GLN A 50 4.32 34.44 11.95
CA GLN A 50 3.45 35.08 12.91
C GLN A 50 2.05 34.47 12.85
N LYS A 51 1.24 34.74 13.88
CA LYS A 51 -0.18 34.39 13.88
C LYS A 51 -0.87 35.02 12.66
N ASP A 52 -1.76 34.24 12.03
CA ASP A 52 -2.57 34.58 10.85
C ASP A 52 -1.79 34.67 9.52
N ASP A 53 -0.47 34.44 9.52
CA ASP A 53 0.28 34.29 8.26
C ASP A 53 -0.34 33.20 7.38
N LYS A 54 -0.40 33.49 6.07
CA LYS A 54 -0.82 32.52 5.03
C LYS A 54 0.41 31.88 4.44
N VAL A 55 0.51 30.55 4.59
CA VAL A 55 1.63 29.77 4.07
C VAL A 55 1.13 28.88 2.92
N GLU A 56 1.76 29.04 1.76
CA GLU A 56 1.55 28.15 0.61
C GLU A 56 2.80 27.31 0.41
N VAL A 57 2.59 26.00 0.29
CA VAL A 57 3.67 25.01 0.05
C VAL A 57 3.44 24.37 -1.30
N HIS A 58 4.30 24.66 -2.26
CA HIS A 58 4.31 24.02 -3.56
C HIS A 58 5.29 22.85 -3.54
N LEU A 59 4.79 21.63 -3.66
CA LEU A 59 5.64 20.44 -3.69
C LEU A 59 6.52 20.45 -4.95
N ALA A 60 7.73 19.91 -4.79
CA ALA A 60 8.62 19.69 -5.91
C ALA A 60 8.01 18.71 -6.92
N GLN A 61 8.20 18.96 -8.20
CA GLN A 61 7.83 18.02 -9.23
C GLN A 61 8.71 16.78 -9.16
N GLU A 62 8.11 15.61 -9.19
CA GLU A 62 8.83 14.34 -9.18
C GLU A 62 9.08 13.84 -10.59
N THR A 63 10.18 13.11 -10.78
CA THR A 63 10.51 12.43 -12.04
C THR A 63 10.56 10.93 -11.78
N ALA A 64 9.84 10.16 -12.58
CA ALA A 64 9.86 8.71 -12.47
C ALA A 64 11.27 8.16 -12.78
N SER A 65 11.66 7.10 -12.07
CA SER A 65 12.91 6.39 -12.36
C SER A 65 12.91 5.88 -13.81
N HIS A 66 14.05 5.98 -14.49
CA HIS A 66 14.25 5.43 -15.85
C HIS A 66 13.97 3.92 -15.94
N ASN A 67 14.08 3.21 -14.82
CA ASN A 67 13.79 1.76 -14.75
C ASN A 67 12.28 1.46 -14.67
N LEU A 68 11.43 2.47 -14.49
CA LEU A 68 9.98 2.31 -14.44
C LEU A 68 9.41 2.58 -15.83
N ILE A 69 9.15 1.51 -16.59
CA ILE A 69 8.71 1.59 -17.99
C ILE A 69 7.18 1.59 -18.04
N PRO A 70 6.54 2.72 -18.38
CA PRO A 70 5.08 2.77 -18.47
C PRO A 70 4.58 1.89 -19.62
N PHE A 71 3.46 1.22 -19.42
CA PHE A 71 2.76 0.49 -20.46
C PHE A 71 1.25 0.72 -20.39
N GLU A 72 0.59 0.52 -21.53
CA GLU A 72 -0.84 0.74 -21.67
C GLU A 72 -1.61 -0.54 -21.36
N LYS A 73 -2.42 -0.49 -20.33
CA LYS A 73 -3.40 -1.49 -19.97
C LYS A 73 -4.50 -0.82 -19.16
N THR A 74 -5.75 -1.16 -19.41
CA THR A 74 -6.91 -0.66 -18.64
C THR A 74 -6.69 -0.87 -17.15
N LEU A 75 -6.89 0.18 -16.37
CA LEU A 75 -6.75 0.18 -14.93
C LEU A 75 -8.14 0.10 -14.29
N ASN A 76 -8.34 -0.86 -13.38
CA ASN A 76 -9.58 -0.95 -12.61
C ASN A 76 -9.51 -0.01 -11.41
N ILE A 77 -9.97 1.22 -11.61
CA ILE A 77 -9.96 2.30 -10.61
C ILE A 77 -11.20 2.17 -9.73
N LEU A 78 -11.00 2.12 -8.42
CA LEU A 78 -12.08 2.08 -7.41
C LEU A 78 -12.34 3.48 -6.83
N TYR A 79 -11.29 4.29 -6.71
CA TYR A 79 -11.35 5.66 -6.22
C TYR A 79 -10.14 6.46 -6.72
N GLU A 80 -10.36 7.71 -7.03
CA GLU A 80 -9.29 8.64 -7.39
C GLU A 80 -9.65 10.06 -6.94
N ASP A 81 -8.70 10.73 -6.28
CA ASP A 81 -8.77 12.16 -5.99
C ASP A 81 -7.43 12.85 -6.35
N GLU A 82 -7.21 14.06 -5.87
CA GLU A 82 -5.96 14.80 -6.10
C GLU A 82 -4.75 14.10 -5.46
N TYR A 83 -4.94 13.32 -4.39
CA TYR A 83 -3.91 12.82 -3.49
C TYR A 83 -3.64 11.33 -3.63
N LEU A 84 -4.70 10.54 -3.79
CA LEU A 84 -4.65 9.09 -3.79
C LEU A 84 -5.31 8.51 -5.04
N LEU A 85 -4.84 7.33 -5.43
CA LEU A 85 -5.46 6.46 -6.41
C LEU A 85 -5.62 5.08 -5.78
N ILE A 86 -6.83 4.53 -5.79
CA ILE A 86 -7.13 3.20 -5.26
C ILE A 86 -7.61 2.32 -6.41
N VAL A 87 -6.93 1.19 -6.60
CA VAL A 87 -7.16 0.31 -7.74
C VAL A 87 -7.36 -1.13 -7.30
N SER A 88 -8.07 -1.91 -8.13
CA SER A 88 -8.15 -3.35 -7.99
C SER A 88 -7.06 -3.99 -8.87
N LYS A 89 -6.01 -4.52 -8.24
CA LYS A 89 -4.93 -5.25 -8.91
C LYS A 89 -5.39 -6.66 -9.29
N GLU A 90 -5.07 -7.09 -10.49
CA GLU A 90 -5.25 -8.48 -10.93
C GLU A 90 -4.22 -9.43 -10.31
N ALA A 91 -4.50 -10.73 -10.32
CA ALA A 91 -3.49 -11.75 -10.07
C ALA A 91 -2.41 -11.73 -11.17
N TYR A 92 -1.25 -12.38 -10.92
CA TYR A 92 -0.07 -12.44 -11.78
C TYR A 92 0.65 -11.11 -12.04
N GLN A 93 0.30 -10.06 -11.34
CA GLN A 93 0.93 -8.75 -11.47
C GLN A 93 1.64 -8.34 -10.17
N ASN A 94 2.91 -7.97 -10.24
CA ASN A 94 3.61 -7.38 -9.10
C ASN A 94 3.11 -5.95 -8.84
N CYS A 95 3.12 -5.51 -7.60
CA CYS A 95 2.84 -4.10 -7.27
C CYS A 95 3.94 -3.15 -7.80
N ALA A 96 5.19 -3.59 -7.79
CA ALA A 96 6.35 -2.86 -8.32
C ALA A 96 7.30 -3.84 -9.02
N PRO A 97 8.22 -3.36 -9.88
CA PRO A 97 9.23 -4.20 -10.51
C PRO A 97 10.03 -4.99 -9.48
N SER A 98 10.42 -6.20 -9.82
CA SER A 98 11.25 -7.08 -8.99
C SER A 98 12.39 -7.69 -9.80
N ARG A 99 13.32 -8.39 -9.14
CA ARG A 99 14.43 -9.07 -9.85
C ARG A 99 13.95 -10.05 -10.93
N GLU A 100 12.92 -10.83 -10.62
CA GLU A 100 12.38 -11.88 -11.49
C GLU A 100 11.37 -11.33 -12.51
N HIS A 101 10.69 -10.23 -12.16
CA HIS A 101 9.67 -9.60 -12.98
C HIS A 101 9.96 -8.11 -13.09
N LYS A 102 10.85 -7.76 -14.01
CA LYS A 102 11.38 -6.40 -14.16
C LYS A 102 10.35 -5.40 -14.70
N HIS A 103 9.32 -5.88 -15.42
CA HIS A 103 8.33 -5.07 -16.12
C HIS A 103 6.91 -5.58 -15.90
N PHE A 104 5.93 -4.84 -16.39
CA PHE A 104 4.49 -5.11 -16.30
C PHE A 104 3.94 -5.09 -14.87
N SER A 105 4.58 -4.32 -14.00
CA SER A 105 4.10 -4.10 -12.65
C SER A 105 2.92 -3.11 -12.61
N LEU A 106 2.15 -3.13 -11.51
CA LEU A 106 1.06 -2.18 -11.28
C LEU A 106 1.58 -0.72 -11.29
N ALA A 107 2.75 -0.45 -10.71
CA ALA A 107 3.34 0.89 -10.74
C ALA A 107 3.60 1.40 -12.15
N GLU A 108 4.08 0.52 -13.05
CA GLU A 108 4.31 0.87 -14.45
C GLU A 108 3.00 1.05 -15.24
N GLN A 109 1.97 0.24 -14.95
CA GLN A 109 0.63 0.40 -15.51
C GLN A 109 0.01 1.74 -15.09
N ILE A 110 0.10 2.11 -13.80
CA ILE A 110 -0.40 3.38 -13.28
C ILE A 110 0.38 4.56 -13.89
N LEU A 111 1.69 4.43 -14.05
CA LEU A 111 2.49 5.44 -14.72
C LEU A 111 2.04 5.62 -16.19
N GLY A 112 1.67 4.54 -16.87
CA GLY A 112 1.05 4.57 -18.22
C GLY A 112 -0.27 5.34 -18.22
N TYR A 113 -1.15 5.04 -17.27
CA TYR A 113 -2.42 5.74 -17.08
C TYR A 113 -2.24 7.24 -16.86
N PHE A 114 -1.32 7.67 -15.97
CA PHE A 114 -1.06 9.09 -15.75
C PHE A 114 -0.48 9.79 -17.00
N LYS A 115 0.38 9.12 -17.77
CA LYS A 115 0.89 9.67 -19.04
C LYS A 115 -0.22 9.87 -20.08
N GLN A 116 -1.12 8.89 -20.25
CA GLN A 116 -2.27 9.00 -21.14
C GLN A 116 -3.20 10.15 -20.73
N SER A 117 -3.42 10.32 -19.42
CA SER A 117 -4.23 11.40 -18.86
C SER A 117 -3.49 12.75 -18.84
N ARG A 118 -2.29 12.84 -19.42
CA ARG A 118 -1.42 14.04 -19.42
C ARG A 118 -1.09 14.55 -18.01
N GLN A 119 -1.09 13.67 -17.04
CA GLN A 119 -0.73 13.97 -15.64
C GLN A 119 0.75 13.63 -15.43
N ASN A 120 1.53 14.61 -14.98
CA ASN A 120 2.94 14.37 -14.64
C ASN A 120 3.07 13.94 -13.18
N ILE A 121 2.61 12.71 -12.89
CA ILE A 121 2.54 12.11 -11.56
C ILE A 121 3.41 10.85 -11.53
N VAL A 122 4.15 10.70 -10.43
CA VAL A 122 4.90 9.46 -10.11
C VAL A 122 4.09 8.64 -9.11
N PRO A 123 3.71 7.39 -9.44
CA PRO A 123 2.95 6.56 -8.52
C PRO A 123 3.82 6.00 -7.39
N HIS A 124 3.37 6.16 -6.16
CA HIS A 124 3.98 5.61 -4.95
C HIS A 124 3.07 4.56 -4.32
N ILE A 125 3.44 3.29 -4.41
CA ILE A 125 2.64 2.17 -3.89
C ILE A 125 2.65 2.21 -2.34
N VAL A 126 1.51 2.49 -1.74
CA VAL A 126 1.32 2.54 -0.28
C VAL A 126 1.10 1.15 0.29
N THR A 127 0.15 0.39 -0.27
CA THR A 127 -0.13 -0.97 0.18
C THR A 127 0.32 -1.99 -0.85
N ARG A 128 0.88 -3.09 -0.38
CA ARG A 128 1.36 -4.17 -1.26
C ARG A 128 0.61 -5.46 -0.96
N ILE A 129 0.31 -6.18 -2.01
CA ILE A 129 -0.18 -7.57 -1.98
C ILE A 129 0.72 -8.42 -2.89
N ASP A 130 0.73 -9.72 -2.67
CA ASP A 130 1.57 -10.64 -3.44
C ASP A 130 1.21 -10.63 -4.92
N ARG A 131 2.13 -11.11 -5.77
CA ARG A 131 1.95 -11.17 -7.22
C ARG A 131 0.65 -11.88 -7.62
N ASN A 132 0.40 -13.03 -7.03
CA ASN A 132 -0.76 -13.88 -7.35
C ASN A 132 -2.00 -13.57 -6.48
N THR A 133 -1.91 -12.64 -5.52
CA THR A 133 -3.05 -12.10 -4.77
C THR A 133 -3.70 -10.98 -5.58
N SER A 134 -5.02 -11.02 -5.71
CA SER A 134 -5.80 -9.95 -6.33
C SER A 134 -6.36 -8.97 -5.29
N GLY A 135 -6.89 -7.84 -5.73
CA GLY A 135 -7.67 -6.92 -4.91
C GLY A 135 -7.05 -5.55 -4.71
N ILE A 136 -7.48 -4.88 -3.66
CA ILE A 136 -7.30 -3.44 -3.46
C ILE A 136 -5.85 -3.08 -3.14
N VAL A 137 -5.35 -2.07 -3.87
CA VAL A 137 -4.04 -1.44 -3.65
C VAL A 137 -4.22 0.07 -3.59
N VAL A 138 -3.65 0.68 -2.55
CA VAL A 138 -3.61 2.14 -2.36
C VAL A 138 -2.30 2.68 -2.90
N VAL A 139 -2.39 3.76 -3.65
CA VAL A 139 -1.27 4.44 -4.30
C VAL A 139 -1.35 5.92 -4.00
N ALA A 140 -0.25 6.51 -3.56
CA ALA A 140 -0.13 7.95 -3.38
C ALA A 140 0.38 8.61 -4.66
N LYS A 141 -0.17 9.76 -5.00
CA LYS A 141 0.18 10.52 -6.20
C LYS A 141 1.43 11.40 -6.04
N HIS A 142 2.05 11.36 -4.86
CA HIS A 142 3.30 12.07 -4.55
C HIS A 142 4.02 11.43 -3.36
N GLY A 143 5.35 11.48 -3.31
CA GLY A 143 6.16 10.91 -2.23
C GLY A 143 5.87 11.50 -0.86
N PHE A 144 5.47 12.78 -0.78
CA PHE A 144 4.99 13.41 0.45
C PHE A 144 3.75 12.67 1.02
N LEU A 145 2.78 12.38 0.17
CA LEU A 145 1.56 11.65 0.58
C LEU A 145 1.88 10.21 0.97
N HIS A 146 2.79 9.56 0.25
CA HIS A 146 3.29 8.24 0.62
C HIS A 146 3.91 8.25 2.02
N HIS A 147 4.69 9.29 2.35
CA HIS A 147 5.27 9.47 3.68
C HIS A 147 4.19 9.68 4.76
N LEU A 148 3.17 10.50 4.51
CA LEU A 148 2.04 10.67 5.42
C LEU A 148 1.31 9.33 5.65
N MET A 149 1.03 8.59 4.58
CA MET A 149 0.36 7.29 4.64
C MET A 149 1.15 6.23 5.41
N ALA A 150 2.48 6.33 5.49
CA ALA A 150 3.30 5.39 6.25
C ALA A 150 3.02 5.41 7.76
N ASN A 151 2.46 6.50 8.28
CA ASN A 151 2.11 6.68 9.69
C ASN A 151 0.60 6.42 9.97
N ILE A 152 -0.18 6.09 8.95
CA ILE A 152 -1.61 5.85 9.07
C ILE A 152 -1.86 4.34 9.19
N HIS A 153 -2.70 3.97 10.15
CA HIS A 153 -3.18 2.60 10.26
C HIS A 153 -4.12 2.30 9.09
N ILE A 154 -3.85 1.20 8.39
CA ILE A 154 -4.66 0.74 7.26
C ILE A 154 -5.18 -0.65 7.59
N ASP A 155 -6.47 -0.74 7.90
CA ASP A 155 -7.15 -2.02 8.06
C ASP A 155 -7.37 -2.68 6.70
N LYS A 156 -7.05 -3.98 6.63
CA LYS A 156 -7.23 -4.77 5.42
C LYS A 156 -7.99 -6.03 5.75
N THR A 157 -9.04 -6.28 4.99
CA THR A 157 -9.81 -7.52 5.07
C THR A 157 -9.65 -8.29 3.75
N TYR A 158 -9.41 -9.59 3.88
CA TYR A 158 -9.23 -10.49 2.75
C TYR A 158 -10.33 -11.54 2.72
N LEU A 159 -10.62 -12.04 1.53
CA LEU A 159 -11.34 -13.28 1.33
C LEU A 159 -10.39 -14.32 0.78
N CYS A 160 -10.49 -15.56 1.28
CA CYS A 160 -9.83 -16.69 0.66
C CYS A 160 -10.73 -17.93 0.62
N VAL A 161 -10.41 -18.82 -0.31
CA VAL A 161 -10.95 -20.20 -0.32
C VAL A 161 -9.79 -21.13 0.03
N CYS A 162 -9.98 -21.96 1.05
CA CYS A 162 -8.98 -22.95 1.49
C CYS A 162 -9.57 -24.36 1.55
N PHE A 163 -8.70 -25.37 1.55
CA PHE A 163 -9.10 -26.75 1.65
C PHE A 163 -9.56 -27.13 3.06
N GLY A 164 -10.54 -28.02 3.13
CA GLY A 164 -11.04 -28.60 4.37
C GLY A 164 -12.02 -27.71 5.12
N GLU A 165 -12.59 -28.27 6.18
CA GLU A 165 -13.53 -27.57 7.07
C GLU A 165 -12.80 -26.76 8.13
N MET A 166 -12.76 -25.47 7.98
CA MET A 166 -12.25 -24.53 8.99
C MET A 166 -13.21 -24.43 10.19
N LYS A 167 -12.69 -24.20 11.40
CA LYS A 167 -13.52 -23.75 12.52
C LYS A 167 -14.26 -22.47 12.17
N ALA A 168 -15.42 -22.22 12.80
CA ALA A 168 -16.24 -21.03 12.52
C ALA A 168 -15.46 -19.71 12.63
N HIS A 169 -14.53 -19.62 13.56
CA HIS A 169 -13.60 -18.50 13.73
C HIS A 169 -12.34 -18.95 14.46
N GLY A 170 -11.27 -18.17 14.34
CA GLY A 170 -10.02 -18.46 15.02
C GLY A 170 -8.96 -17.37 14.87
N ILE A 171 -7.90 -17.55 15.62
CA ILE A 171 -6.70 -16.72 15.57
C ILE A 171 -5.51 -17.66 15.35
N ILE A 172 -4.67 -17.32 14.37
CA ILE A 172 -3.39 -17.97 14.13
C ILE A 172 -2.32 -16.99 14.59
N ASP A 173 -1.69 -17.28 15.72
CA ASP A 173 -0.57 -16.52 16.28
C ASP A 173 0.68 -17.40 16.17
N ALA A 174 1.41 -17.22 15.07
CA ALA A 174 2.57 -18.06 14.75
C ALA A 174 3.64 -17.21 14.04
N PRO A 175 4.83 -17.03 14.65
CA PRO A 175 5.88 -16.20 14.07
C PRO A 175 6.37 -16.73 12.72
N ILE A 176 6.67 -15.80 11.79
CA ILE A 176 7.08 -16.12 10.42
C ILE A 176 8.52 -15.70 10.16
N ALA A 177 9.31 -16.62 9.62
CA ALA A 177 10.67 -16.39 9.16
C ALA A 177 10.80 -16.69 7.65
N ARG A 178 11.97 -16.32 7.07
CA ARG A 178 12.36 -16.77 5.76
C ARG A 178 12.65 -18.28 5.82
N ASP A 179 12.23 -19.02 4.83
CA ASP A 179 12.64 -20.42 4.66
C ASP A 179 14.13 -20.46 4.21
N PRO A 180 15.03 -21.11 4.96
CA PRO A 180 16.44 -21.17 4.60
C PRO A 180 16.68 -21.92 3.30
N ALA A 181 15.79 -22.84 2.90
CA ALA A 181 15.88 -23.61 1.67
C ALA A 181 15.34 -22.87 0.44
N SER A 182 14.75 -21.68 0.61
CA SER A 182 14.13 -20.95 -0.50
C SER A 182 14.31 -19.43 -0.37
N ILE A 183 14.64 -18.80 -1.48
CA ILE A 183 14.70 -17.33 -1.55
C ILE A 183 13.31 -16.68 -1.54
N ILE A 184 12.26 -17.43 -1.87
CA ILE A 184 10.89 -16.92 -2.05
C ILE A 184 10.01 -17.25 -0.85
N THR A 185 10.03 -18.50 -0.37
CA THR A 185 9.09 -19.02 0.62
C THR A 185 9.36 -18.47 2.04
N ARG A 186 8.32 -18.55 2.85
CA ARG A 186 8.33 -18.24 4.28
C ARG A 186 7.80 -19.46 5.01
N GLN A 187 8.14 -19.57 6.30
CA GLN A 187 7.65 -20.67 7.16
C GLN A 187 7.34 -20.14 8.56
N VAL A 188 6.46 -20.84 9.25
CA VAL A 188 6.31 -20.64 10.70
C VAL A 188 7.58 -21.09 11.38
N ASN A 189 8.14 -20.23 12.24
CA ASN A 189 9.37 -20.50 12.96
C ASN A 189 9.38 -19.70 14.27
N PRO A 190 9.67 -20.33 15.43
CA PRO A 190 9.69 -19.64 16.73
C PRO A 190 10.62 -18.42 16.78
N HIS A 191 11.69 -18.41 15.99
CA HIS A 191 12.62 -17.28 15.88
C HIS A 191 12.22 -16.25 14.82
N GLY A 192 11.02 -16.39 14.24
CA GLY A 192 10.47 -15.49 13.24
C GLY A 192 9.96 -14.18 13.81
N LYS A 193 9.48 -13.32 12.92
CA LYS A 193 8.78 -12.10 13.33
C LYS A 193 7.35 -12.43 13.70
N GLN A 194 6.84 -11.88 14.81
CA GLN A 194 5.46 -12.03 15.22
C GLN A 194 4.49 -11.80 14.06
N ALA A 195 3.55 -12.72 13.91
CA ALA A 195 2.53 -12.69 12.88
C ALA A 195 1.22 -13.21 13.44
N ILE A 196 0.15 -12.40 13.31
CA ILE A 196 -1.17 -12.72 13.87
C ILE A 196 -2.24 -12.51 12.79
N THR A 197 -2.98 -13.58 12.50
CA THR A 197 -4.06 -13.61 11.51
C THR A 197 -5.35 -14.05 12.21
N LYS A 198 -6.40 -13.23 12.13
CA LYS A 198 -7.76 -13.60 12.54
C LYS A 198 -8.55 -14.05 11.32
N TYR A 199 -9.39 -15.07 11.49
CA TYR A 199 -10.29 -15.53 10.44
C TYR A 199 -11.67 -15.83 10.97
N ARG A 200 -12.66 -15.72 10.07
CA ARG A 200 -14.05 -16.14 10.25
C ARG A 200 -14.47 -16.91 9.00
N ARG A 201 -14.86 -18.17 9.18
CA ARG A 201 -15.46 -18.96 8.08
C ARG A 201 -16.84 -18.40 7.76
N LEU A 202 -17.03 -18.05 6.50
CA LEU A 202 -18.30 -17.54 5.99
C LEU A 202 -19.17 -18.68 5.47
N ASP A 203 -18.56 -19.70 4.85
CA ASP A 203 -19.23 -20.82 4.25
C ASP A 203 -18.32 -22.04 4.16
N TYR A 204 -18.94 -23.23 3.97
CA TYR A 204 -18.27 -24.50 3.75
C TYR A 204 -19.06 -25.36 2.76
N ILE A 205 -18.46 -25.67 1.62
CA ILE A 205 -19.08 -26.47 0.56
C ILE A 205 -18.04 -27.38 -0.08
N SER A 206 -18.37 -28.66 -0.26
CA SER A 206 -17.56 -29.62 -1.05
C SER A 206 -16.08 -29.66 -0.66
N ASN A 207 -15.78 -29.69 0.63
CA ASN A 207 -14.42 -29.67 1.20
C ASN A 207 -13.64 -28.37 1.01
N TYR A 208 -14.33 -27.26 0.77
CA TYR A 208 -13.75 -25.91 0.69
C TYR A 208 -14.39 -24.98 1.70
N SER A 209 -13.57 -24.25 2.44
CA SER A 209 -14.05 -23.15 3.31
C SER A 209 -13.80 -21.81 2.66
N LEU A 210 -14.84 -20.96 2.61
CA LEU A 210 -14.72 -19.53 2.33
C LEU A 210 -14.49 -18.80 3.65
N CYS A 211 -13.36 -18.08 3.75
CA CYS A 211 -12.97 -17.37 4.96
C CYS A 211 -12.76 -15.87 4.72
N GLU A 212 -13.26 -15.08 5.65
CA GLU A 212 -12.90 -13.67 5.82
C GLU A 212 -11.71 -13.58 6.79
N ILE A 213 -10.72 -12.76 6.45
CA ILE A 213 -9.46 -12.68 7.17
C ILE A 213 -9.14 -11.24 7.50
N THR A 214 -8.79 -10.99 8.77
CA THR A 214 -8.24 -9.71 9.24
C THR A 214 -6.80 -9.90 9.70
N LEU A 215 -5.91 -9.06 9.22
CA LEU A 215 -4.50 -9.08 9.58
C LEU A 215 -4.22 -8.10 10.72
N LEU A 216 -3.69 -8.58 11.86
CA LEU A 216 -3.16 -7.73 12.93
C LEU A 216 -1.69 -7.37 12.70
N THR A 217 -1.02 -8.10 11.83
CA THR A 217 0.36 -7.88 11.37
C THR A 217 0.43 -8.10 9.86
N GLY A 218 1.45 -7.54 9.18
CA GLY A 218 1.60 -7.65 7.73
C GLY A 218 2.97 -8.25 7.34
N ARG A 219 3.13 -9.59 7.44
CA ARG A 219 4.35 -10.26 6.99
C ARG A 219 4.18 -10.79 5.57
N THR A 220 5.29 -10.91 4.85
CA THR A 220 5.30 -11.50 3.51
C THR A 220 4.66 -12.88 3.54
N HIS A 221 3.71 -13.15 2.64
CA HIS A 221 2.96 -14.40 2.51
C HIS A 221 2.19 -14.83 3.79
N GLN A 222 1.92 -13.92 4.72
CA GLN A 222 1.43 -14.28 6.05
C GLN A 222 0.19 -15.17 6.03
N ILE A 223 -0.86 -14.79 5.31
CA ILE A 223 -2.10 -15.57 5.22
C ILE A 223 -1.83 -16.98 4.66
N ARG A 224 -1.05 -17.04 3.60
CA ARG A 224 -0.69 -18.29 2.88
C ARG A 224 0.06 -19.26 3.80
N VAL A 225 1.10 -18.77 4.49
CA VAL A 225 1.89 -19.54 5.46
C VAL A 225 1.06 -20.00 6.64
N HIS A 226 0.23 -19.12 7.20
CA HIS A 226 -0.62 -19.44 8.35
C HIS A 226 -1.66 -20.51 8.02
N PHE A 227 -2.32 -20.40 6.86
CA PHE A 227 -3.32 -21.36 6.44
C PHE A 227 -2.68 -22.73 6.12
N GLN A 228 -1.50 -22.77 5.49
CA GLN A 228 -0.73 -23.99 5.34
C GLN A 228 -0.37 -24.60 6.72
N HIS A 229 0.13 -23.78 7.65
CA HIS A 229 0.56 -24.22 8.98
C HIS A 229 -0.53 -24.93 9.77
N ILE A 230 -1.78 -24.48 9.64
CA ILE A 230 -2.93 -25.10 10.31
C ILE A 230 -3.57 -26.25 9.50
N GLY A 231 -2.96 -26.68 8.39
CA GLY A 231 -3.44 -27.78 7.55
C GLY A 231 -4.56 -27.45 6.57
N HIS A 232 -4.83 -26.17 6.34
CA HIS A 232 -5.87 -25.67 5.43
C HIS A 232 -5.28 -24.75 4.34
N PRO A 233 -4.40 -25.25 3.43
CA PRO A 233 -3.76 -24.42 2.43
C PRO A 233 -4.80 -23.74 1.52
N ILE A 234 -4.45 -22.55 1.03
CA ILE A 234 -5.32 -21.78 0.13
C ILE A 234 -5.37 -22.45 -1.24
N VAL A 235 -6.57 -22.62 -1.79
CA VAL A 235 -6.79 -23.23 -3.11
C VAL A 235 -6.02 -22.46 -4.18
N GLY A 236 -5.28 -23.18 -5.04
CA GLY A 236 -4.47 -22.61 -6.12
C GLY A 236 -3.14 -21.99 -5.66
N ASP A 237 -2.74 -22.18 -4.39
CA ASP A 237 -1.45 -21.73 -3.88
C ASP A 237 -0.35 -22.75 -4.20
N ASP A 238 0.41 -22.49 -5.24
CA ASP A 238 1.49 -23.35 -5.76
C ASP A 238 2.71 -23.44 -4.81
N LEU A 239 2.92 -22.43 -3.95
CA LEU A 239 4.06 -22.41 -3.03
C LEU A 239 3.77 -23.06 -1.68
N TYR A 240 2.50 -23.15 -1.26
CA TYR A 240 2.11 -23.53 0.08
C TYR A 240 1.12 -24.70 0.13
N GLY A 241 1.15 -25.57 -0.91
CA GLY A 241 0.42 -26.83 -0.88
C GLY A 241 -1.05 -26.75 -1.31
N GLY A 242 -1.48 -25.64 -1.89
CA GLY A 242 -2.83 -25.46 -2.41
C GLY A 242 -3.11 -26.14 -3.76
N GLY A 243 -2.12 -26.82 -4.30
CA GLY A 243 -2.21 -27.61 -5.53
C GLY A 243 -2.45 -26.80 -6.81
N HIS A 244 -2.22 -27.44 -7.95
CA HIS A 244 -2.54 -26.92 -9.30
C HIS A 244 -3.91 -27.43 -9.76
N SER A 245 -4.96 -27.24 -8.94
CA SER A 245 -6.33 -27.57 -9.34
C SER A 245 -6.77 -26.67 -10.51
N CYS A 246 -8.05 -26.64 -10.84
CA CYS A 246 -8.65 -25.79 -11.88
C CYS A 246 -8.29 -24.30 -11.78
N TYR A 247 -7.68 -23.88 -10.68
CA TYR A 247 -7.29 -22.50 -10.40
C TYR A 247 -5.78 -22.32 -10.54
N LYS A 248 -5.39 -21.41 -11.44
CA LYS A 248 -3.98 -21.14 -11.78
C LYS A 248 -3.27 -20.23 -10.76
N HIS A 249 -3.97 -19.67 -9.77
CA HIS A 249 -3.42 -18.80 -8.73
C HIS A 249 -4.18 -18.97 -7.42
N GLN A 250 -3.58 -18.57 -6.31
CA GLN A 250 -4.23 -18.62 -5.00
C GLN A 250 -5.55 -17.83 -4.97
N LEU A 251 -6.61 -18.46 -4.50
CA LEU A 251 -7.90 -17.81 -4.29
C LEU A 251 -7.84 -16.96 -3.02
N LEU A 252 -7.10 -15.85 -3.11
CA LEU A 252 -6.89 -14.85 -2.07
C LEU A 252 -7.06 -13.46 -2.65
N ARG A 253 -7.93 -12.66 -2.04
CA ARG A 253 -8.27 -11.32 -2.50
C ARG A 253 -8.34 -10.33 -1.33
N CYS A 254 -7.64 -9.21 -1.43
CA CYS A 254 -7.89 -8.04 -0.59
C CYS A 254 -9.17 -7.35 -1.08
N PHE A 255 -10.27 -7.46 -0.33
CA PHE A 255 -11.58 -6.99 -0.80
C PHE A 255 -12.10 -5.74 -0.09
N LYS A 256 -11.52 -5.41 1.07
CA LYS A 256 -11.90 -4.22 1.82
C LYS A 256 -10.66 -3.56 2.44
N ILE A 257 -10.60 -2.24 2.35
CA ILE A 257 -9.61 -1.40 3.00
C ILE A 257 -10.32 -0.26 3.73
N SER A 258 -9.83 0.07 4.94
CA SER A 258 -10.33 1.22 5.72
C SER A 258 -9.15 1.96 6.34
N PHE A 259 -9.12 3.28 6.21
CA PHE A 259 -8.09 4.15 6.78
C PHE A 259 -8.57 5.60 6.84
N MET A 260 -7.91 6.43 7.67
CA MET A 260 -8.09 7.88 7.64
C MET A 260 -7.32 8.49 6.48
N HIS A 261 -8.02 9.20 5.58
CA HIS A 261 -7.34 9.93 4.51
C HIS A 261 -6.46 11.03 5.09
N PRO A 262 -5.17 11.14 4.66
CA PRO A 262 -4.20 12.06 5.28
C PRO A 262 -4.59 13.55 5.18
N ILE A 263 -5.46 13.91 4.22
CA ILE A 263 -5.84 15.29 3.93
C ILE A 263 -7.36 15.51 4.11
N LEU A 264 -8.20 14.59 3.64
CA LEU A 264 -9.65 14.82 3.52
C LEU A 264 -10.45 14.28 4.72
N SER A 265 -10.53 13.03 4.93
CA SER A 265 -11.26 12.35 6.02
C SER A 265 -11.23 10.83 5.86
N LEU A 266 -12.12 10.11 6.53
CA LEU A 266 -12.22 8.67 6.48
C LEU A 266 -12.63 8.16 5.09
N ILE A 267 -11.92 7.13 4.60
CA ILE A 267 -12.27 6.39 3.38
C ILE A 267 -12.51 4.92 3.72
N HIS A 268 -13.66 4.39 3.26
CA HIS A 268 -13.98 2.97 3.24
C HIS A 268 -14.20 2.52 1.79
N ILE A 269 -13.45 1.50 1.37
CA ILE A 269 -13.56 0.90 0.03
C ILE A 269 -13.61 -0.63 0.12
#